data_cb860efdfe8a981343b5d7ea0fc4e808
#
_entry.id   cb860efdfe8a981343b5d7ea0fc4e808
#
_cell.length_a   1.000
_cell.length_b   1.000
_cell.length_c   1.000
_cell.angle_alpha   90.00
_cell.angle_beta   90.00
_cell.angle_gamma   90.00
#
_symmetry.space_group_name_H-M   'P 1'
#
loop_
_entity.id
_entity.type
_entity.pdbx_description
1 polymer ?
#
loop_
_entity_poly.entity_id
_entity_poly.type
_entity_poly.pdbx_seq_one_letter_code
_entity_poly.pdbx_strand_id
1 'polypeptide(L)'
;VRSTRLNADTRAAATELGYIFTFLLGVLLMSMFSVWAWDIETNTRHRWNVEAVQANMDDIAAAVERADEASRLGGNVSYAEEIAWRPTEADESLFWLELHETTLILIDEGGPLDIEISLSGTGSSSHEGRVPLAGVERIWVVHDDGLTFLSLDRPRAVQ
;
A
#
# COMPACT_ATOMS: atom_id res chain seq x y z
N VAL A 1 -5.04 -13.36 -74.93
CA VAL A 1 -3.88 -13.66 -74.11
C VAL A 1 -3.52 -12.54 -73.09
N ARG A 2 -4.05 -11.31 -73.25
CA ARG A 2 -3.73 -10.16 -72.37
C ARG A 2 -4.64 -10.08 -71.09
N SER A 3 -5.86 -10.62 -71.14
CA SER A 3 -6.82 -10.54 -70.05
C SER A 3 -6.54 -11.50 -68.88
N THR A 4 -5.88 -12.63 -69.13
CA THR A 4 -5.55 -13.62 -68.08
C THR A 4 -4.42 -13.16 -67.16
N ARG A 5 -3.47 -12.33 -67.64
CA ARG A 5 -2.39 -11.78 -66.82
C ARG A 5 -2.91 -10.72 -65.82
N LEU A 6 -3.80 -9.85 -66.23
CA LEU A 6 -4.38 -8.82 -65.37
C LEU A 6 -5.18 -9.43 -64.20
N ASN A 7 -5.89 -10.54 -64.40
CA ASN A 7 -6.64 -11.22 -63.34
C ASN A 7 -5.73 -11.97 -62.36
N ALA A 8 -4.53 -12.42 -62.79
CA ALA A 8 -3.57 -13.05 -61.90
C ALA A 8 -2.90 -11.99 -61.01
N ASP A 9 -2.55 -10.82 -61.55
CA ASP A 9 -1.93 -9.72 -60.81
C ASP A 9 -2.86 -9.12 -59.77
N THR A 10 -4.17 -8.99 -60.04
CA THR A 10 -5.16 -8.51 -59.06
C THR A 10 -5.39 -9.50 -57.92
N ARG A 11 -5.32 -10.81 -58.22
CA ARG A 11 -5.44 -11.84 -57.18
C ARG A 11 -4.19 -11.86 -56.27
N ALA A 12 -3.00 -11.72 -56.79
CA ALA A 12 -1.74 -11.64 -56.02
C ALA A 12 -1.78 -10.41 -55.10
N ALA A 13 -2.12 -9.23 -55.62
CA ALA A 13 -2.23 -8.00 -54.87
C ALA A 13 -3.29 -8.08 -53.75
N ALA A 14 -4.43 -8.73 -54.00
CA ALA A 14 -5.48 -8.92 -52.98
C ALA A 14 -5.03 -9.85 -51.85
N THR A 15 -4.21 -10.86 -52.15
CA THR A 15 -3.63 -11.79 -51.17
C THR A 15 -2.60 -11.08 -50.29
N GLU A 16 -1.69 -10.28 -50.90
CA GLU A 16 -0.70 -9.50 -50.17
C GLU A 16 -1.34 -8.46 -49.24
N LEU A 17 -2.35 -7.75 -49.73
CA LEU A 17 -3.15 -6.83 -48.90
C LEU A 17 -3.82 -7.55 -47.71
N GLY A 18 -4.33 -8.76 -47.94
CA GLY A 18 -4.90 -9.59 -46.90
C GLY A 18 -3.90 -9.93 -45.78
N TYR A 19 -2.67 -10.30 -46.14
CA TYR A 19 -1.62 -10.58 -45.13
C TYR A 19 -1.20 -9.33 -44.38
N ILE A 20 -1.05 -8.19 -45.04
CA ILE A 20 -0.72 -6.92 -44.37
C ILE A 20 -1.84 -6.54 -43.40
N PHE A 21 -3.10 -6.67 -43.80
CA PHE A 21 -4.25 -6.34 -42.96
C PHE A 21 -4.32 -7.27 -41.76
N THR A 22 -4.11 -8.56 -41.93
CA THR A 22 -4.10 -9.55 -40.85
C THR A 22 -2.93 -9.28 -39.86
N PHE A 23 -1.76 -8.93 -40.38
CA PHE A 23 -0.62 -8.56 -39.55
C PHE A 23 -0.91 -7.28 -38.74
N LEU A 24 -1.44 -6.24 -39.35
CA LEU A 24 -1.80 -4.99 -38.68
C LEU A 24 -2.88 -5.23 -37.62
N LEU A 25 -3.87 -6.06 -37.91
CA LEU A 25 -4.90 -6.45 -36.95
C LEU A 25 -4.27 -7.19 -35.75
N GLY A 26 -3.33 -8.10 -36.01
CA GLY A 26 -2.60 -8.80 -34.96
C GLY A 26 -1.81 -7.86 -34.05
N VAL A 27 -1.10 -6.91 -34.64
CA VAL A 27 -0.35 -5.88 -33.89
C VAL A 27 -1.30 -5.01 -33.07
N LEU A 28 -2.42 -4.60 -33.64
CA LEU A 28 -3.45 -3.79 -32.94
C LEU A 28 -4.00 -4.55 -31.73
N LEU A 29 -4.39 -5.81 -31.91
CA LEU A 29 -4.92 -6.64 -30.83
C LEU A 29 -3.88 -6.87 -29.74
N MET A 30 -2.63 -7.11 -30.10
CA MET A 30 -1.54 -7.29 -29.15
C MET A 30 -1.27 -6.01 -28.36
N SER A 31 -1.34 -4.85 -29.01
CA SER A 31 -1.21 -3.55 -28.34
C SER A 31 -2.35 -3.30 -27.34
N MET A 32 -3.59 -3.57 -27.73
CA MET A 32 -4.74 -3.46 -26.83
C MET A 32 -4.61 -4.41 -25.63
N PHE A 33 -4.19 -5.65 -25.87
CA PHE A 33 -3.96 -6.61 -24.80
C PHE A 33 -2.87 -6.16 -23.83
N SER A 34 -1.78 -5.59 -24.33
CA SER A 34 -0.70 -5.09 -23.50
C SER A 34 -1.13 -3.94 -22.60
N VAL A 35 -1.93 -2.99 -23.12
CA VAL A 35 -2.49 -1.90 -22.33
C VAL A 35 -3.43 -2.43 -21.25
N TRP A 36 -4.30 -3.36 -21.61
CA TRP A 36 -5.23 -3.98 -20.66
C TRP A 36 -4.51 -4.78 -19.56
N ALA A 37 -3.49 -5.56 -19.93
CA ALA A 37 -2.68 -6.30 -18.95
C ALA A 37 -1.95 -5.38 -17.98
N TRP A 38 -1.41 -4.26 -18.48
CA TRP A 38 -0.77 -3.24 -17.65
C TRP A 38 -1.74 -2.61 -16.64
N ASP A 39 -2.95 -2.28 -17.08
CA ASP A 39 -3.97 -1.69 -16.21
C ASP A 39 -4.38 -2.65 -15.08
N ILE A 40 -4.59 -3.94 -15.40
CA ILE A 40 -4.88 -4.96 -14.39
C ILE A 40 -3.74 -5.10 -13.39
N GLU A 41 -2.50 -5.15 -13.86
CA GLU A 41 -1.32 -5.29 -12.98
C GLU A 41 -1.21 -4.11 -12.03
N THR A 42 -1.33 -2.88 -12.53
CA THR A 42 -1.24 -1.66 -11.73
C THR A 42 -2.34 -1.59 -10.67
N ASN A 43 -3.59 -1.89 -11.05
CA ASN A 43 -4.71 -1.89 -10.11
C ASN A 43 -4.59 -2.99 -9.05
N THR A 44 -4.04 -4.15 -9.43
CA THR A 44 -3.82 -5.26 -8.49
C THR A 44 -2.74 -4.92 -7.47
N ARG A 45 -1.61 -4.35 -7.90
CA ARG A 45 -0.54 -3.89 -7.01
C ARG A 45 -1.02 -2.81 -6.05
N HIS A 46 -1.75 -1.82 -6.57
CA HIS A 46 -2.32 -0.77 -5.72
C HIS A 46 -3.23 -1.36 -4.63
N ARG A 47 -4.11 -2.29 -4.98
CA ARG A 47 -4.99 -2.94 -4.00
C ARG A 47 -4.22 -3.72 -2.95
N TRP A 48 -3.17 -4.46 -3.33
CA TRP A 48 -2.34 -5.17 -2.37
C TRP A 48 -1.61 -4.23 -1.42
N ASN A 49 -1.11 -3.10 -1.91
CA ASN A 49 -0.50 -2.09 -1.06
C ASN A 49 -1.50 -1.51 -0.06
N VAL A 50 -2.71 -1.16 -0.51
CA VAL A 50 -3.77 -0.68 0.38
C VAL A 50 -4.11 -1.71 1.45
N GLU A 51 -4.31 -2.98 1.07
CA GLU A 51 -4.62 -4.06 2.01
C GLU A 51 -3.48 -4.30 3.02
N ALA A 52 -2.22 -4.26 2.59
CA ALA A 52 -1.07 -4.42 3.46
C ALA A 52 -0.93 -3.25 4.45
N VAL A 53 -1.07 -2.02 3.96
CA VAL A 53 -1.03 -0.81 4.81
C VAL A 53 -2.18 -0.83 5.80
N GLN A 54 -3.41 -1.13 5.36
CA GLN A 54 -4.57 -1.23 6.24
C GLN A 54 -4.34 -2.24 7.37
N ALA A 55 -3.83 -3.44 7.03
CA ALA A 55 -3.55 -4.47 8.02
C ALA A 55 -2.47 -4.04 9.04
N ASN A 56 -1.43 -3.32 8.59
CA ASN A 56 -0.41 -2.76 9.49
C ASN A 56 -1.02 -1.71 10.41
N MET A 57 -1.85 -0.83 9.87
CA MET A 57 -2.52 0.22 10.65
C MET A 57 -3.48 -0.36 11.69
N ASP A 58 -4.23 -1.41 11.33
CA ASP A 58 -5.14 -2.11 12.24
C ASP A 58 -4.37 -2.78 13.39
N ASP A 59 -3.22 -3.40 13.11
CA ASP A 59 -2.37 -4.03 14.13
C ASP A 59 -1.83 -2.97 15.12
N ILE A 60 -1.38 -1.81 14.61
CA ILE A 60 -0.88 -0.70 15.45
C ILE A 60 -2.01 -0.09 16.27
N ALA A 61 -3.17 0.17 15.66
CA ALA A 61 -4.34 0.70 16.37
C ALA A 61 -4.77 -0.22 17.51
N ALA A 62 -4.82 -1.52 17.25
CA ALA A 62 -5.12 -2.52 18.28
C ALA A 62 -4.07 -2.53 19.42
N ALA A 63 -2.80 -2.29 19.12
CA ALA A 63 -1.76 -2.19 20.14
C ALA A 63 -1.90 -0.91 20.98
N VAL A 64 -2.26 0.22 20.37
CA VAL A 64 -2.58 1.46 21.10
C VAL A 64 -3.77 1.25 22.04
N GLU A 65 -4.84 0.58 21.59
CA GLU A 65 -5.99 0.27 22.42
C GLU A 65 -5.64 -0.65 23.59
N ARG A 66 -4.76 -1.63 23.38
CA ARG A 66 -4.23 -2.49 24.47
C ARG A 66 -3.38 -1.70 25.48
N ALA A 67 -2.58 -0.75 24.99
CA ALA A 67 -1.81 0.14 25.85
C ALA A 67 -2.72 0.99 26.74
N ASP A 68 -3.81 1.52 26.18
CA ASP A 68 -4.82 2.28 26.91
C ASP A 68 -5.57 1.40 27.93
N GLU A 69 -5.89 0.18 27.59
CA GLU A 69 -6.50 -0.77 28.52
C GLU A 69 -5.55 -1.09 29.68
N ALA A 70 -4.26 -1.32 29.39
CA ALA A 70 -3.26 -1.57 30.42
C ALA A 70 -3.12 -0.37 31.37
N SER A 71 -3.17 0.86 30.85
CA SER A 71 -3.10 2.09 31.65
C SER A 71 -4.27 2.23 32.65
N ARG A 72 -5.44 1.72 32.29
CA ARG A 72 -6.65 1.73 33.18
C ARG A 72 -6.56 0.74 34.34
N LEU A 73 -5.79 -0.34 34.17
CA LEU A 73 -5.70 -1.40 35.19
C LEU A 73 -4.75 -1.07 36.33
N GLY A 74 -3.86 -0.09 36.19
CA GLY A 74 -2.93 0.30 37.25
C GLY A 74 -2.27 1.64 37.00
N GLY A 75 -2.33 2.53 37.95
CA GLY A 75 -1.97 3.95 37.85
C GLY A 75 -0.51 4.29 37.52
N ASN A 76 0.36 3.32 37.32
CA ASN A 76 1.76 3.55 36.87
C ASN A 76 2.30 2.31 36.14
N VAL A 77 1.51 1.79 35.20
CA VAL A 77 1.91 0.65 34.37
C VAL A 77 2.60 1.18 33.14
N SER A 78 3.87 0.82 32.93
CA SER A 78 4.49 0.99 31.63
C SER A 78 4.22 -0.25 30.78
N TYR A 79 3.87 0.00 29.53
CA TYR A 79 3.55 -1.01 28.53
C TYR A 79 4.37 -0.78 27.28
N ALA A 80 4.83 -1.85 26.64
CA ALA A 80 5.51 -1.76 25.37
C ALA A 80 5.19 -3.00 24.53
N GLU A 81 4.73 -2.80 23.31
CA GLU A 81 4.43 -3.87 22.36
C GLU A 81 5.16 -3.64 21.05
N GLU A 82 5.77 -4.70 20.53
CA GLU A 82 6.43 -4.72 19.23
C GLU A 82 5.46 -5.18 18.16
N ILE A 83 5.28 -4.38 17.13
CA ILE A 83 4.47 -4.70 15.96
C ILE A 83 5.40 -4.84 14.76
N ALA A 84 5.30 -5.99 14.06
CA ALA A 84 6.02 -6.18 12.81
C ALA A 84 5.34 -5.40 11.69
N TRP A 85 6.09 -4.55 11.01
CA TRP A 85 5.62 -3.88 9.81
C TRP A 85 5.72 -4.81 8.61
N ARG A 86 4.61 -5.08 7.93
CA ARG A 86 4.58 -5.85 6.68
C ARG A 86 4.99 -4.93 5.54
N PRO A 87 6.05 -5.26 4.79
CA PRO A 87 6.50 -4.42 3.69
C PRO A 87 5.45 -4.33 2.59
N THR A 88 5.42 -3.18 1.92
CA THR A 88 4.59 -2.93 0.75
C THR A 88 5.45 -2.88 -0.51
N GLU A 89 4.83 -2.84 -1.68
CA GLU A 89 5.53 -2.56 -2.95
C GLU A 89 5.62 -1.05 -3.24
N ALA A 90 5.06 -0.21 -2.37
CA ALA A 90 5.14 1.25 -2.46
C ALA A 90 6.48 1.76 -1.91
N ASP A 91 6.82 3.00 -2.22
CA ASP A 91 8.01 3.65 -1.67
C ASP A 91 7.78 4.10 -0.23
N GLU A 92 8.03 3.19 0.71
CA GLU A 92 7.86 3.43 2.13
C GLU A 92 8.78 4.54 2.70
N SER A 93 9.77 5.00 1.92
CA SER A 93 10.62 6.14 2.34
C SER A 93 9.84 7.46 2.42
N LEU A 94 8.68 7.50 1.78
CA LEU A 94 7.77 8.65 1.77
C LEU A 94 6.62 8.51 2.77
N PHE A 95 6.59 7.43 3.55
CA PHE A 95 5.53 7.18 4.53
C PHE A 95 5.88 7.78 5.88
N TRP A 96 4.88 8.44 6.46
CA TRP A 96 4.88 8.90 7.84
C TRP A 96 3.69 8.32 8.58
N LEU A 97 3.93 7.86 9.78
CA LEU A 97 2.88 7.41 10.69
C LEU A 97 2.73 8.43 11.81
N GLU A 98 1.52 8.93 11.98
CA GLU A 98 1.16 9.91 13.01
C GLU A 98 0.10 9.33 13.94
N LEU A 99 0.38 9.43 15.23
CA LEU A 99 -0.56 9.07 16.29
C LEU A 99 -1.09 10.35 16.93
N HIS A 100 -2.40 10.52 16.89
CA HIS A 100 -3.13 11.61 17.53
C HIS A 100 -4.06 11.04 18.60
N GLU A 101 -4.67 11.93 19.40
CA GLU A 101 -5.55 11.57 20.52
C GLU A 101 -6.62 10.52 20.19
N THR A 102 -7.22 10.61 19.00
CA THR A 102 -8.35 9.76 18.59
C THR A 102 -8.13 9.05 17.25
N THR A 103 -7.01 9.31 16.59
CA THR A 103 -6.76 8.79 15.24
C THR A 103 -5.31 8.38 15.05
N LEU A 104 -5.13 7.35 14.24
CA LEU A 104 -3.85 6.93 13.69
C LEU A 104 -3.87 7.21 12.19
N ILE A 105 -2.91 7.98 11.69
CA ILE A 105 -2.87 8.43 10.30
C ILE A 105 -1.56 7.98 9.66
N LEU A 106 -1.67 7.36 8.49
CA LEU A 106 -0.55 7.14 7.59
C LEU A 106 -0.62 8.18 6.48
N ILE A 107 0.47 8.90 6.27
CA ILE A 107 0.64 9.90 5.22
C ILE A 107 1.63 9.35 4.20
N ASP A 108 1.20 9.29 2.93
CA ASP A 108 2.03 8.95 1.78
C ASP A 108 2.36 10.24 0.99
N GLU A 109 3.53 10.85 1.25
CA GLU A 109 3.94 12.10 0.59
C GLU A 109 4.15 11.94 -0.93
N GLY A 110 4.25 10.73 -1.43
CA GLY A 110 4.52 10.43 -2.84
C GLY A 110 3.38 9.79 -3.61
N GLY A 111 2.29 9.40 -2.94
CA GLY A 111 1.25 8.60 -3.55
C GLY A 111 -0.14 8.76 -2.94
N PRO A 112 -1.05 7.85 -3.28
CA PRO A 112 -2.44 7.91 -2.87
C PRO A 112 -2.77 7.01 -1.67
N LEU A 113 -1.79 6.60 -0.86
CA LEU A 113 -1.98 5.61 0.21
C LEU A 113 -2.24 6.23 1.59
N ASP A 114 -2.80 7.43 1.63
CA ASP A 114 -3.24 8.04 2.90
C ASP A 114 -4.36 7.21 3.53
N ILE A 115 -4.14 6.78 4.78
CA ILE A 115 -5.11 5.98 5.54
C ILE A 115 -5.25 6.58 6.94
N GLU A 116 -6.49 6.74 7.38
CA GLU A 116 -6.83 7.18 8.73
C GLU A 116 -7.68 6.12 9.43
N ILE A 117 -7.30 5.76 10.65
CA ILE A 117 -8.05 4.85 11.52
C ILE A 117 -8.43 5.58 12.80
N SER A 118 -9.72 5.52 13.15
CA SER A 118 -10.21 6.02 14.43
C SER A 118 -9.87 5.02 15.54
N LEU A 119 -9.32 5.53 16.64
CA LEU A 119 -9.05 4.75 17.84
C LEU A 119 -10.28 4.71 18.74
N SER A 120 -10.67 3.55 19.21
CA SER A 120 -11.93 3.34 19.96
C SER A 120 -11.80 3.58 21.46
N GLY A 121 -10.73 4.09 21.92
CA GLY A 121 -10.52 4.18 23.35
C GLY A 121 -9.97 5.52 23.80
N THR A 122 -10.73 6.60 23.71
CA THR A 122 -10.36 7.82 24.45
C THR A 122 -10.29 7.50 25.94
N GLY A 123 -9.13 7.04 26.34
CA GLY A 123 -8.92 6.54 27.66
C GLY A 123 -8.31 7.55 28.59
N SER A 124 -7.43 7.07 29.39
CA SER A 124 -6.73 7.73 30.45
C SER A 124 -5.36 8.26 30.04
N SER A 125 -4.94 8.03 28.79
CA SER A 125 -3.62 8.44 28.27
C SER A 125 -3.75 9.42 27.12
N SER A 126 -2.81 10.35 27.02
CA SER A 126 -2.62 11.16 25.83
C SER A 126 -1.92 10.34 24.76
N HIS A 127 -2.29 10.57 23.50
CA HIS A 127 -1.65 9.92 22.36
C HIS A 127 -0.86 10.94 21.56
N GLU A 128 0.42 10.67 21.32
CA GLU A 128 1.26 11.54 20.50
C GLU A 128 2.38 10.71 19.84
N GLY A 129 2.70 11.03 18.59
CA GLY A 129 3.86 10.46 17.93
C GLY A 129 3.83 10.66 16.44
N ARG A 130 5.03 10.84 15.87
CA ARG A 130 5.26 10.85 14.43
C ARG A 130 6.55 10.09 14.14
N VAL A 131 6.47 9.07 13.31
CA VAL A 131 7.63 8.25 12.93
C VAL A 131 7.69 8.06 11.42
N PRO A 132 8.90 8.13 10.81
CA PRO A 132 9.10 7.80 9.41
C PRO A 132 9.15 6.28 9.25
N LEU A 133 8.63 5.76 8.13
CA LEU A 133 8.57 4.32 7.88
C LEU A 133 9.67 3.82 6.91
N ALA A 134 10.62 4.67 6.55
CA ALA A 134 11.73 4.32 5.67
C ALA A 134 12.57 3.15 6.20
N GLY A 135 12.43 1.97 5.59
CA GLY A 135 13.20 0.78 5.97
C GLY A 135 12.84 0.21 7.35
N VAL A 136 11.66 0.52 7.86
CA VAL A 136 11.17 0.07 9.15
C VAL A 136 10.63 -1.35 9.04
N GLU A 137 11.15 -2.25 9.88
CA GLU A 137 10.64 -3.62 10.03
C GLU A 137 9.75 -3.78 11.27
N ARG A 138 9.87 -2.88 12.23
CA ARG A 138 9.21 -2.97 13.53
C ARG A 138 8.88 -1.59 14.08
N ILE A 139 7.73 -1.51 14.70
CA ILE A 139 7.26 -0.30 15.40
C ILE A 139 6.90 -0.71 16.82
N TRP A 140 7.30 0.11 17.79
CA TRP A 140 6.93 -0.07 19.18
C TRP A 140 5.82 0.90 19.53
N VAL A 141 4.75 0.38 20.11
CA VAL A 141 3.77 1.16 20.85
C VAL A 141 4.16 1.14 22.31
N VAL A 142 4.42 2.31 22.86
CA VAL A 142 4.92 2.46 24.22
C VAL A 142 3.96 3.33 24.99
N HIS A 143 3.55 2.85 26.18
CA HIS A 143 2.83 3.64 27.17
C HIS A 143 3.72 3.84 28.39
N ASP A 144 3.99 5.08 28.74
CA ASP A 144 4.79 5.45 29.89
C ASP A 144 4.31 6.79 30.47
N ASP A 145 4.18 6.86 31.78
CA ASP A 145 3.77 8.08 32.55
C ASP A 145 2.51 8.78 31.99
N GLY A 146 1.52 7.99 31.54
CA GLY A 146 0.24 8.53 31.03
C GLY A 146 0.27 8.98 29.56
N LEU A 147 1.36 8.74 28.86
CA LEU A 147 1.52 9.04 27.42
C LEU A 147 1.71 7.75 26.63
N THR A 148 0.90 7.57 25.59
CA THR A 148 1.08 6.50 24.60
C THR A 148 1.70 7.09 23.34
N PHE A 149 2.83 6.53 22.90
CA PHE A 149 3.57 7.03 21.76
C PHE A 149 4.18 5.90 20.89
N LEU A 150 4.53 6.27 19.66
CA LEU A 150 5.21 5.38 18.71
C LEU A 150 6.73 5.56 18.80
N SER A 151 7.46 4.44 18.75
CA SER A 151 8.92 4.44 18.72
C SER A 151 9.45 3.42 17.70
N LEU A 152 10.55 3.75 17.03
CA LEU A 152 11.29 2.81 16.18
C LEU A 152 12.37 2.07 16.98
N ASP A 153 12.77 2.64 18.10
CA ASP A 153 13.74 2.03 18.99
C ASP A 153 13.06 1.18 20.06
N ARG A 154 13.66 0.04 20.37
CA ARG A 154 13.21 -0.79 21.49
C ARG A 154 13.25 0.03 22.78
N PRO A 155 12.11 0.17 23.48
CA PRO A 155 12.10 0.88 24.76
C PRO A 155 13.07 0.19 25.73
N ARG A 156 13.82 0.98 26.47
CA ARG A 156 14.63 0.44 27.57
C ARG A 156 13.67 -0.16 28.56
N ALA A 157 13.88 -1.43 28.92
CA ALA A 157 13.04 -2.08 29.91
C ALA A 157 12.89 -1.14 31.10
N VAL A 158 11.66 -0.69 31.35
CA VAL A 158 11.35 0.10 32.53
C VAL A 158 11.51 -0.85 33.69
N GLN A 159 12.46 -0.57 34.57
CA GLN A 159 12.71 -1.31 35.81
C GLN A 159 11.70 -0.94 36.86
#